data_941a96df6b8a391301c9918092a8ea4f
#
_entry.id   941a96df6b8a391301c9918092a8ea4f
#
_cell.length_a   1.000
_cell.length_b   1.000
_cell.length_c   1.000
_cell.angle_alpha   90.00
_cell.angle_beta   90.00
_cell.angle_gamma   90.00
#
_symmetry.space_group_name_H-M   'P 1'
#
loop_
_entity.id
_entity.type
_entity.pdbx_description
1 polymer ?
#
loop_
_entity_poly.entity_id
_entity_poly.type
_entity_poly.pdbx_seq_one_letter_code
_entity_poly.pdbx_strand_id
1 'polypeptide(L)'
;MKMKLIFIALLGFAALTYSQSFLTITKGASLTVSTGADICADSILGTIQGGGTICGSPNSVEIDNSKPLPKEFALEQNYPNPFNPTTKISWQSPVSGNQTLKIYDILGNEVATIVNQFLEAGSYYTEFNASELTSGIYIYRLQVGDRVFTKKMTLMK
;
A
#
# COMPACT_ATOMS: atom_id res chain seq x y z
N MET A 1 -10.47 -25.06 -16.75
CA MET A 1 -11.93 -24.90 -16.78
C MET A 1 -12.23 -23.46 -16.36
N LYS A 2 -12.67 -22.60 -17.28
CA LYS A 2 -12.92 -21.17 -17.02
C LYS A 2 -14.34 -21.06 -16.43
N MET A 3 -14.45 -20.70 -15.17
CA MET A 3 -15.73 -20.43 -14.52
C MET A 3 -16.04 -18.94 -14.65
N LYS A 4 -17.01 -18.58 -15.47
CA LYS A 4 -17.55 -17.22 -15.53
C LYS A 4 -18.61 -17.09 -14.44
N LEU A 5 -18.31 -16.31 -13.39
CA LEU A 5 -19.33 -15.87 -12.45
C LEU A 5 -20.03 -14.63 -13.04
N ILE A 6 -21.31 -14.78 -13.37
CA ILE A 6 -22.19 -13.66 -13.75
C ILE A 6 -22.92 -13.26 -12.48
N PHE A 7 -22.65 -12.06 -11.98
CA PHE A 7 -23.44 -11.47 -10.90
C PHE A 7 -24.69 -10.80 -11.47
N ILE A 8 -25.84 -11.35 -11.16
CA ILE A 8 -27.14 -10.72 -11.39
C ILE A 8 -27.45 -9.89 -10.14
N ALA A 9 -27.54 -8.57 -10.29
CA ALA A 9 -27.98 -7.69 -9.21
C ALA A 9 -29.48 -7.87 -8.98
N LEU A 10 -29.86 -8.43 -7.84
CA LEU A 10 -31.22 -8.39 -7.30
C LEU A 10 -31.29 -7.24 -6.29
N LEU A 11 -32.09 -6.23 -6.59
CA LEU A 11 -32.50 -5.18 -5.67
C LEU A 11 -33.41 -5.78 -4.58
N GLY A 12 -32.89 -5.90 -3.38
CA GLY A 12 -33.65 -6.27 -2.20
C GLY A 12 -33.03 -5.62 -0.96
N PHE A 13 -33.79 -4.74 -0.31
CA PHE A 13 -33.46 -4.18 0.99
C PHE A 13 -33.28 -5.31 2.01
N ALA A 14 -32.07 -5.51 2.53
CA ALA A 14 -31.82 -6.43 3.63
C ALA A 14 -30.74 -5.86 4.54
N ALA A 15 -30.99 -5.99 5.84
CA ALA A 15 -30.20 -5.56 6.96
C ALA A 15 -28.73 -5.97 6.85
N LEU A 16 -27.82 -5.03 7.15
CA LEU A 16 -26.38 -5.22 7.21
C LEU A 16 -26.01 -6.19 8.35
N THR A 17 -25.87 -7.46 8.03
CA THR A 17 -25.02 -8.35 8.83
C THR A 17 -23.61 -8.27 8.26
N TYR A 18 -22.65 -7.80 9.04
CA TYR A 18 -21.23 -7.88 8.70
C TYR A 18 -20.81 -9.36 8.65
N SER A 19 -20.86 -9.92 7.45
CA SER A 19 -20.23 -11.21 7.17
C SER A 19 -18.90 -10.87 6.47
N GLN A 20 -17.79 -11.23 7.09
CA GLN A 20 -16.49 -11.17 6.41
C GLN A 20 -16.51 -12.23 5.30
N SER A 21 -16.61 -11.79 4.06
CA SER A 21 -16.53 -12.65 2.90
C SER A 21 -15.08 -12.69 2.41
N PHE A 22 -14.44 -13.84 2.53
CA PHE A 22 -13.11 -14.06 1.95
C PHE A 22 -13.26 -14.59 0.53
N LEU A 23 -12.69 -13.87 -0.44
CA LEU A 23 -12.52 -14.37 -1.80
C LEU A 23 -11.09 -14.88 -1.95
N THR A 24 -10.92 -16.19 -2.01
CA THR A 24 -9.61 -16.81 -2.27
C THR A 24 -9.50 -17.13 -3.76
N ILE A 25 -8.52 -16.53 -4.43
CA ILE A 25 -8.20 -16.80 -5.83
C ILE A 25 -7.04 -17.79 -5.88
N THR A 26 -7.28 -18.98 -6.41
CA THR A 26 -6.25 -20.01 -6.56
C THR A 26 -5.25 -19.67 -7.67
N LYS A 27 -4.04 -20.22 -7.56
CA LYS A 27 -2.94 -19.99 -8.52
C LYS A 27 -3.40 -20.27 -9.95
N GLY A 28 -3.26 -19.27 -10.83
CA GLY A 28 -3.66 -19.34 -12.24
C GLY A 28 -5.05 -18.81 -12.56
N ALA A 29 -5.83 -18.36 -11.58
CA ALA A 29 -7.07 -17.65 -11.82
C ALA A 29 -6.83 -16.14 -11.89
N SER A 30 -7.59 -15.43 -12.75
CA SER A 30 -7.58 -13.97 -12.84
C SER A 30 -8.93 -13.40 -12.42
N LEU A 31 -8.92 -12.33 -11.66
CA LEU A 31 -10.10 -11.55 -11.35
C LEU A 31 -10.15 -10.33 -12.28
N THR A 32 -11.22 -10.21 -13.06
CA THR A 32 -11.42 -9.04 -13.90
C THR A 32 -12.50 -8.17 -13.28
N VAL A 33 -12.17 -6.91 -13.02
CA VAL A 33 -13.10 -5.91 -12.50
C VAL A 33 -13.63 -5.09 -13.67
N SER A 34 -14.94 -5.16 -13.92
CA SER A 34 -15.58 -4.41 -15.01
C SER A 34 -15.62 -2.92 -14.69
N THR A 35 -15.60 -2.08 -15.72
CA THR A 35 -15.78 -0.63 -15.56
C THR A 35 -17.06 -0.30 -14.80
N GLY A 36 -16.96 0.49 -13.72
CA GLY A 36 -18.08 0.85 -12.84
C GLY A 36 -18.32 -0.13 -11.69
N ALA A 37 -17.50 -1.17 -11.53
CA ALA A 37 -17.49 -2.03 -10.34
C ALA A 37 -16.34 -1.64 -9.41
N ASP A 38 -16.63 -1.55 -8.12
CA ASP A 38 -15.65 -1.25 -7.08
C ASP A 38 -15.39 -2.50 -6.23
N ILE A 39 -14.11 -2.78 -5.99
CA ILE A 39 -13.69 -3.80 -5.03
C ILE A 39 -13.05 -3.10 -3.84
N CYS A 40 -13.63 -3.27 -2.66
CA CYS A 40 -13.06 -2.79 -1.41
C CYS A 40 -12.47 -3.97 -0.65
N ALA A 41 -11.16 -3.97 -0.48
CA ALA A 41 -10.44 -4.98 0.28
C ALA A 41 -9.28 -4.33 1.06
N ASP A 42 -9.05 -4.80 2.28
CA ASP A 42 -7.96 -4.29 3.13
C ASP A 42 -6.58 -4.70 2.61
N SER A 43 -6.52 -5.78 1.87
CA SER A 43 -5.30 -6.22 1.17
C SER A 43 -5.64 -7.09 -0.03
N ILE A 44 -4.87 -6.94 -1.10
CA ILE A 44 -5.00 -7.74 -2.32
C ILE A 44 -3.62 -8.31 -2.66
N LEU A 45 -3.52 -9.63 -2.64
CA LEU A 45 -2.34 -10.37 -3.07
C LEU A 45 -2.58 -10.89 -4.48
N GLY A 46 -1.93 -10.28 -5.48
CA GLY A 46 -2.05 -10.69 -6.87
C GLY A 46 -2.28 -9.53 -7.84
N THR A 47 -2.41 -9.87 -9.13
CA THR A 47 -2.64 -8.89 -10.20
C THR A 47 -4.13 -8.82 -10.51
N ILE A 48 -4.73 -7.64 -10.41
CA ILE A 48 -6.09 -7.37 -10.84
C ILE A 48 -6.02 -6.67 -12.21
N GLN A 49 -6.82 -7.17 -13.17
CA GLN A 49 -6.97 -6.57 -14.49
C GLN A 49 -8.40 -6.06 -14.67
N GLY A 50 -8.54 -4.90 -15.29
CA GLY A 50 -9.85 -4.33 -15.61
C GLY A 50 -9.90 -2.82 -15.40
N GLY A 51 -11.01 -2.20 -15.77
CA GLY A 51 -11.23 -0.75 -15.64
C GLY A 51 -12.06 -0.34 -14.41
N GLY A 52 -12.26 -1.26 -13.46
CA GLY A 52 -12.96 -0.97 -12.19
C GLY A 52 -12.06 -0.28 -11.17
N THR A 53 -12.69 0.36 -10.20
CA THR A 53 -11.99 1.05 -9.10
C THR A 53 -11.74 0.09 -7.93
N ILE A 54 -10.57 0.16 -7.35
CA ILE A 54 -10.25 -0.55 -6.11
C ILE A 54 -10.32 0.48 -5.00
N CYS A 55 -11.34 0.36 -4.14
CA CYS A 55 -11.39 1.20 -2.95
C CYS A 55 -10.41 0.60 -1.93
N GLY A 56 -9.27 1.22 -1.83
CA GLY A 56 -8.22 0.84 -0.90
C GLY A 56 -7.71 2.05 -0.14
N SER A 57 -6.99 1.79 0.90
CA SER A 57 -6.24 2.80 1.64
C SER A 57 -5.51 3.74 0.64
N PRO A 58 -5.50 5.06 0.87
CA PRO A 58 -4.82 6.03 0.01
C PRO A 58 -3.31 5.76 -0.17
N ASN A 59 -2.78 4.77 0.54
CA ASN A 59 -1.39 4.38 0.52
C ASN A 59 -1.25 2.95 -0.03
N SER A 60 -1.41 2.77 -1.35
CA SER A 60 -1.05 1.50 -1.99
C SER A 60 0.47 1.30 -1.93
N VAL A 61 0.88 0.12 -1.48
CA VAL A 61 2.27 -0.32 -1.61
C VAL A 61 2.39 -1.05 -2.93
N GLU A 62 3.23 -0.54 -3.80
CA GLU A 62 3.52 -1.19 -5.08
C GLU A 62 4.82 -1.96 -5.01
N ILE A 63 4.82 -3.15 -5.61
CA ILE A 63 6.01 -4.00 -5.78
C ILE A 63 6.68 -3.61 -7.08
N ASP A 64 7.95 -3.26 -7.01
CA ASP A 64 8.78 -3.06 -8.20
C ASP A 64 9.35 -4.40 -8.71
N ASN A 65 8.55 -5.11 -9.48
CA ASN A 65 8.93 -6.41 -10.07
C ASN A 65 10.01 -6.29 -11.16
N SER A 66 10.44 -5.09 -11.53
CA SER A 66 11.50 -4.88 -12.52
C SER A 66 12.90 -5.13 -11.95
N LYS A 67 13.03 -5.18 -10.63
CA LYS A 67 14.29 -5.37 -9.93
C LYS A 67 14.50 -6.81 -9.47
N PRO A 68 15.75 -7.32 -9.52
CA PRO A 68 16.07 -8.60 -8.89
C PRO A 68 15.81 -8.53 -7.38
N LEU A 69 15.59 -9.70 -6.76
CA LEU A 69 15.40 -9.78 -5.31
C LEU A 69 16.56 -9.07 -4.58
N PRO A 70 16.28 -8.16 -3.66
CA PRO A 70 17.29 -7.42 -2.94
C PRO A 70 18.09 -8.35 -2.03
N LYS A 71 19.38 -8.09 -1.89
CA LYS A 71 20.27 -8.82 -0.97
C LYS A 71 20.42 -8.13 0.37
N GLU A 72 20.06 -6.85 0.44
CA GLU A 72 20.23 -6.01 1.61
C GLU A 72 18.98 -5.17 1.85
N PHE A 73 18.79 -4.77 3.11
CA PHE A 73 17.75 -3.80 3.45
C PHE A 73 18.20 -2.41 3.02
N ALA A 74 17.31 -1.66 2.42
CA ALA A 74 17.51 -0.23 2.20
C ALA A 74 16.20 0.53 2.37
N LEU A 75 16.30 1.72 2.92
CA LEU A 75 15.28 2.75 2.88
C LEU A 75 15.88 3.91 2.08
N GLU A 76 15.27 4.20 0.92
CA GLU A 76 15.76 5.24 0.04
C GLU A 76 15.34 6.64 0.50
N GLN A 77 16.06 7.67 0.04
CA GLN A 77 15.61 9.04 0.23
C GLN A 77 14.33 9.25 -0.56
N ASN A 78 13.31 9.85 0.07
CA ASN A 78 12.08 10.20 -0.62
C ASN A 78 12.36 11.16 -1.79
N TYR A 79 11.61 10.99 -2.87
CA TYR A 79 11.75 11.85 -4.05
C TYR A 79 10.38 12.31 -4.55
N PRO A 80 10.23 13.63 -4.81
CA PRO A 80 11.19 14.72 -4.55
C PRO A 80 11.43 14.95 -3.05
N ASN A 81 12.55 15.61 -2.72
CA ASN A 81 12.84 16.14 -1.39
C ASN A 81 13.70 17.41 -1.54
N PRO A 82 13.23 18.61 -1.18
CA PRO A 82 11.90 18.91 -0.62
C PRO A 82 10.73 18.55 -1.55
N PHE A 83 9.53 18.38 -0.98
CA PHE A 83 8.34 17.97 -1.73
C PHE A 83 7.11 18.86 -1.45
N ASN A 84 6.12 18.86 -2.37
CA ASN A 84 4.90 19.67 -2.27
C ASN A 84 3.75 19.04 -3.10
N PRO A 85 2.65 18.60 -2.52
CA PRO A 85 2.52 18.01 -1.19
C PRO A 85 2.82 16.51 -1.22
N THR A 86 3.15 15.93 -2.38
CA THR A 86 3.36 14.50 -2.59
C THR A 86 4.81 14.13 -2.78
N THR A 87 5.18 12.96 -2.28
CA THR A 87 6.50 12.38 -2.45
C THR A 87 6.43 10.86 -2.50
N LYS A 88 7.35 10.25 -3.23
CA LYS A 88 7.53 8.80 -3.30
C LYS A 88 8.55 8.36 -2.27
N ILE A 89 8.22 7.36 -1.47
CA ILE A 89 9.12 6.69 -0.54
C ILE A 89 9.36 5.28 -1.05
N SER A 90 10.61 4.89 -1.24
CA SER A 90 11.00 3.58 -1.74
C SER A 90 11.87 2.86 -0.72
N TRP A 91 11.72 1.54 -0.65
CA TRP A 91 12.53 0.69 0.21
C TRP A 91 12.66 -0.71 -0.36
N GLN A 92 13.57 -1.49 0.20
CA GLN A 92 13.75 -2.88 -0.16
C GLN A 92 14.01 -3.75 1.07
N SER A 93 13.50 -4.98 1.02
CA SER A 93 13.68 -5.98 2.05
C SER A 93 14.11 -7.31 1.43
N PRO A 94 15.21 -7.91 1.86
CA PRO A 94 15.65 -9.22 1.39
C PRO A 94 14.85 -10.37 2.04
N VAL A 95 13.99 -10.08 3.00
CA VAL A 95 13.19 -11.07 3.72
C VAL A 95 11.74 -10.68 3.75
N SER A 96 10.87 -11.67 3.75
CA SER A 96 9.43 -11.51 3.99
C SER A 96 9.17 -11.24 5.47
N GLY A 97 8.15 -10.45 5.78
CA GLY A 97 7.77 -10.15 7.16
C GLY A 97 6.80 -8.99 7.28
N ASN A 98 6.35 -8.75 8.51
CA ASN A 98 5.56 -7.56 8.81
C ASN A 98 6.43 -6.32 8.66
N GLN A 99 5.95 -5.38 7.86
CA GLN A 99 6.63 -4.12 7.60
C GLN A 99 5.73 -2.96 7.99
N THR A 100 6.30 -1.99 8.70
CA THR A 100 5.61 -0.75 9.04
C THR A 100 6.42 0.44 8.54
N LEU A 101 5.74 1.37 7.88
CA LEU A 101 6.31 2.66 7.48
C LEU A 101 5.46 3.76 8.10
N LYS A 102 6.08 4.51 9.00
CA LYS A 102 5.42 5.56 9.78
C LYS A 102 6.13 6.89 9.62
N ILE A 103 5.34 7.96 9.71
CA ILE A 103 5.82 9.34 9.65
C ILE A 103 5.69 9.97 11.03
N TYR A 104 6.70 10.74 11.40
CA TYR A 104 6.78 11.44 12.67
C TYR A 104 7.12 12.92 12.43
N ASP A 105 6.60 13.78 13.30
CA ASP A 105 7.07 15.16 13.40
C ASP A 105 8.44 15.25 14.10
N ILE A 106 8.97 16.48 14.22
CA ILE A 106 10.27 16.72 14.88
C ILE A 106 10.24 16.46 16.40
N LEU A 107 9.05 16.40 17.01
CA LEU A 107 8.86 16.08 18.43
C LEU A 107 8.78 14.57 18.68
N GLY A 108 8.73 13.77 17.60
CA GLY A 108 8.59 12.31 17.66
C GLY A 108 7.15 11.83 17.73
N ASN A 109 6.15 12.69 17.55
CA ASN A 109 4.76 12.28 17.47
C ASN A 109 4.51 11.62 16.12
N GLU A 110 3.81 10.47 16.13
CA GLU A 110 3.35 9.83 14.92
C GLU A 110 2.25 10.67 14.26
N VAL A 111 2.46 11.07 13.00
CA VAL A 111 1.50 11.85 12.22
C VAL A 111 0.81 11.04 11.14
N ALA A 112 1.41 9.93 10.72
CA ALA A 112 0.78 8.99 9.77
C ALA A 112 1.41 7.61 9.87
N THR A 113 0.59 6.56 9.67
CA THR A 113 1.03 5.21 9.33
C THR A 113 0.72 4.96 7.87
N ILE A 114 1.75 4.77 7.03
CA ILE A 114 1.60 4.60 5.58
C ILE A 114 1.51 3.12 5.23
N VAL A 115 2.33 2.28 5.86
CA VAL A 115 2.38 0.84 5.65
C VAL A 115 2.30 0.15 7.00
N ASN A 116 1.46 -0.87 7.09
CA ASN A 116 1.39 -1.77 8.24
C ASN A 116 0.82 -3.12 7.78
N GLN A 117 1.66 -3.91 7.12
CA GLN A 117 1.23 -5.19 6.55
C GLN A 117 2.39 -6.18 6.38
N PHE A 118 2.04 -7.45 6.16
CA PHE A 118 3.01 -8.46 5.76
C PHE A 118 3.37 -8.29 4.28
N LEU A 119 4.67 -8.20 4.00
CA LEU A 119 5.21 -8.10 2.64
C LEU A 119 6.26 -9.19 2.41
N GLU A 120 6.30 -9.72 1.20
CA GLU A 120 7.33 -10.66 0.74
C GLU A 120 8.70 -9.97 0.63
N ALA A 121 9.76 -10.75 0.41
CA ALA A 121 11.04 -10.16 0.03
C ALA A 121 10.92 -9.44 -1.32
N GLY A 122 11.38 -8.19 -1.41
CA GLY A 122 11.19 -7.39 -2.62
C GLY A 122 11.61 -5.94 -2.49
N SER A 123 11.41 -5.21 -3.60
CA SER A 123 11.55 -3.75 -3.68
C SER A 123 10.15 -3.13 -3.76
N TYR A 124 9.93 -2.10 -2.97
CA TYR A 124 8.62 -1.49 -2.76
C TYR A 124 8.68 0.01 -2.88
N TYR A 125 7.57 0.61 -3.20
CA TYR A 125 7.38 2.05 -3.07
C TYR A 125 5.94 2.38 -2.70
N THR A 126 5.75 3.57 -2.17
CA THR A 126 4.44 4.16 -1.89
C THR A 126 4.51 5.67 -2.10
N GLU A 127 3.39 6.26 -2.44
CA GLU A 127 3.24 7.71 -2.48
C GLU A 127 2.68 8.20 -1.15
N PHE A 128 3.26 9.27 -0.64
CA PHE A 128 2.78 9.97 0.56
C PHE A 128 2.28 11.35 0.18
N ASN A 129 1.02 11.62 0.50
CA ASN A 129 0.40 12.92 0.35
C ASN A 129 0.29 13.61 1.71
N ALA A 130 1.01 14.72 1.87
CA ALA A 130 1.06 15.52 3.08
C ALA A 130 0.20 16.79 3.00
N SER A 131 -0.90 16.78 2.22
CA SER A 131 -1.78 17.95 2.06
C SER A 131 -2.34 18.47 3.39
N GLU A 132 -2.56 17.57 4.36
CA GLU A 132 -3.07 17.90 5.69
C GLU A 132 -1.99 18.35 6.67
N LEU A 133 -0.71 18.18 6.34
CA LEU A 133 0.40 18.55 7.21
C LEU A 133 0.90 19.96 6.92
N THR A 134 1.51 20.61 7.90
CA THR A 134 2.16 21.91 7.76
C THR A 134 3.53 21.78 7.14
N SER A 135 4.03 22.86 6.46
CA SER A 135 5.42 22.89 6.00
C SER A 135 6.38 22.65 7.16
N GLY A 136 7.42 21.85 6.94
CA GLY A 136 8.36 21.49 7.99
C GLY A 136 9.17 20.24 7.69
N ILE A 137 9.93 19.84 8.69
CA ILE A 137 10.75 18.62 8.65
C ILE A 137 9.96 17.49 9.30
N TYR A 138 9.95 16.35 8.62
CA TYR A 138 9.36 15.10 9.07
C TYR A 138 10.37 13.98 8.98
N ILE A 139 10.14 12.94 9.77
CA ILE A 139 10.98 11.76 9.84
C ILE A 139 10.11 10.58 9.42
N TYR A 140 10.55 9.77 8.47
CA TYR A 140 9.91 8.51 8.17
C TYR A 140 10.76 7.34 8.65
N ARG A 141 10.08 6.36 9.22
CA ARG A 141 10.69 5.18 9.84
C ARG A 141 10.08 3.93 9.28
N LEU A 142 10.94 3.11 8.66
CA LEU A 142 10.63 1.75 8.23
C LEU A 142 11.07 0.79 9.31
N GLN A 143 10.19 -0.11 9.71
CA GLN A 143 10.51 -1.23 10.58
C GLN A 143 10.18 -2.54 9.86
N VAL A 144 11.13 -3.49 9.88
CA VAL A 144 10.98 -4.85 9.35
C VAL A 144 11.52 -5.82 10.40
N GLY A 145 10.61 -6.50 11.09
CA GLY A 145 10.97 -7.27 12.29
C GLY A 145 11.66 -6.39 13.33
N ASP A 146 12.88 -6.77 13.74
CA ASP A 146 13.69 -6.02 14.72
C ASP A 146 14.53 -4.90 14.09
N ARG A 147 14.53 -4.77 12.77
CA ARG A 147 15.32 -3.76 12.05
C ARG A 147 14.53 -2.48 11.87
N VAL A 148 15.18 -1.35 12.12
CA VAL A 148 14.61 -0.01 12.01
C VAL A 148 15.51 0.86 11.14
N PHE A 149 14.93 1.52 10.15
CA PHE A 149 15.59 2.46 9.26
C PHE A 149 14.85 3.79 9.33
N THR A 150 15.60 4.88 9.36
CA THR A 150 15.02 6.22 9.52
C THR A 150 15.66 7.19 8.54
N LYS A 151 14.83 8.04 7.93
CA LYS A 151 15.27 9.14 7.08
C LYS A 151 14.44 10.40 7.33
N LYS A 152 14.98 11.53 6.90
CA LYS A 152 14.37 12.85 7.01
C LYS A 152 13.81 13.30 5.67
N MET A 153 12.65 13.98 5.70
CA MET A 153 12.06 14.63 4.54
C MET A 153 11.62 16.06 4.87
N THR A 154 11.54 16.92 3.87
CA THR A 154 11.17 18.33 4.03
C THR A 154 9.94 18.63 3.17
N LEU A 155 8.84 19.02 3.82
CA LEU A 155 7.62 19.48 3.18
C LEU A 155 7.68 20.99 3.01
N MET A 156 7.46 21.45 1.79
CA MET A 156 7.39 22.89 1.43
C MET A 156 6.06 23.13 0.71
N LYS A 157 5.20 23.92 1.30
CA LYS A 157 3.95 24.40 0.68
C LYS A 157 4.09 25.86 0.30
#